data_3256069d5f52e650c4f691ffbf05e304
#
_entry.id   3256069d5f52e650c4f691ffbf05e304
#
_cell.length_a   1.000
_cell.length_b   1.000
_cell.length_c   1.000
_cell.angle_alpha   90.00
_cell.angle_beta   90.00
_cell.angle_gamma   90.00
#
_symmetry.space_group_name_H-M   'P 1'
#
loop_
_entity.id
_entity.type
_entity.pdbx_description
1 polymer ?
#
loop_
_entity_poly.entity_id
_entity_poly.type
_entity_poly.pdbx_seq_one_letter_code
_entity_poly.pdbx_strand_id
1 'polypeptide(L)' 'MKEFDLVKAKVDIENIQMGTEGVIVHIYEGHAAGEVEFFDENDDTIDVVTCKFEQLELINERR' A
#
# COMPACT_ATOMS: atom_id res chain seq x y z
N MET A 1 -1.01 -8.06 -7.66
CA MET A 1 -0.17 -7.55 -6.56
C MET A 1 0.23 -8.68 -5.64
N LYS A 2 1.40 -8.57 -5.04
CA LYS A 2 1.96 -9.61 -4.18
C LYS A 2 2.42 -9.01 -2.87
N GLU A 3 2.60 -9.84 -1.87
CA GLU A 3 3.22 -9.40 -0.61
C GLU A 3 4.57 -8.76 -0.89
N PHE A 4 4.82 -7.66 -0.20
CA PHE A 4 6.05 -6.88 -0.26
C PHE A 4 6.26 -6.08 -1.55
N ASP A 5 5.27 -6.05 -2.43
CA ASP A 5 5.31 -5.12 -3.56
C ASP A 5 5.30 -3.68 -3.04
N LEU A 6 6.02 -2.82 -3.74
CA LEU A 6 6.01 -1.39 -3.47
C LEU A 6 4.86 -0.75 -4.24
N VAL A 7 4.03 -0.01 -3.54
CA VAL A 7 2.81 0.59 -4.10
C VAL A 7 2.71 2.06 -3.72
N LYS A 8 1.80 2.75 -4.37
CA LYS A 8 1.48 4.15 -4.11
C LYS A 8 -0.03 4.29 -4.04
N ALA A 9 -0.52 5.09 -3.10
CA ALA A 9 -1.94 5.38 -3.01
C ALA A 9 -2.38 6.22 -4.21
N LYS A 10 -3.35 5.72 -4.97
CA LYS A 10 -3.93 6.46 -6.11
C LYS A 10 -4.90 7.52 -5.66
N VAL A 11 -5.45 7.37 -4.47
CA VAL A 11 -6.47 8.24 -3.88
C VAL A 11 -6.15 8.41 -2.41
N ASP A 12 -6.82 9.35 -1.76
CA ASP A 12 -6.72 9.45 -0.31
C ASP A 12 -7.37 8.21 0.31
N ILE A 13 -6.69 7.60 1.27
CA ILE A 13 -7.18 6.40 1.97
C ILE A 13 -7.05 6.68 3.45
N GLU A 14 -8.16 6.93 4.13
CA GLU A 14 -8.18 7.29 5.56
C GLU A 14 -7.21 8.45 5.81
N ASN A 15 -6.20 8.25 6.66
CA ASN A 15 -5.21 9.29 6.96
C ASN A 15 -4.03 9.28 5.99
N ILE A 16 -4.10 8.50 4.93
CA ILE A 16 -3.03 8.40 3.92
C ILE A 16 -3.39 9.27 2.73
N GLN A 17 -2.53 10.21 2.41
CA GLN A 17 -2.74 11.10 1.27
C GLN A 17 -2.39 10.40 -0.04
N MET A 18 -3.12 10.75 -1.10
CA MET A 18 -2.80 10.30 -2.43
C MET A 18 -1.32 10.57 -2.75
N GLY A 19 -0.66 9.59 -3.33
CA GLY A 19 0.76 9.69 -3.67
C GLY A 19 1.71 9.12 -2.62
N THR A 20 1.20 8.76 -1.44
CA THR A 20 2.03 8.16 -0.39
C THR A 20 2.43 6.75 -0.80
N GLU A 21 3.68 6.41 -0.60
CA GLU A 21 4.21 5.08 -0.92
C GLU A 21 4.11 4.15 0.26
N GLY A 22 3.98 2.87 -0.04
CA GLY A 22 3.90 1.85 0.97
C GLY A 22 4.29 0.48 0.45
N VAL A 23 4.25 -0.49 1.34
CA VAL A 23 4.60 -1.89 1.03
C VAL A 23 3.43 -2.77 1.46
N ILE A 24 3.02 -3.68 0.59
CA ILE A 24 1.97 -4.65 0.94
C ILE A 24 2.55 -5.64 1.92
N VAL A 25 1.97 -5.73 3.12
CA VAL A 25 2.47 -6.64 4.16
C VAL A 25 1.58 -7.86 4.34
N HIS A 26 0.36 -7.84 3.79
CA HIS A 26 -0.54 -9.00 3.85
C HIS A 26 -1.58 -8.86 2.74
N ILE A 27 -1.93 -9.98 2.12
CA ILE A 27 -2.96 -10.03 1.10
C ILE A 27 -4.09 -10.92 1.61
N TYR A 28 -5.31 -10.38 1.58
CA TYR A 28 -6.47 -11.13 2.02
C TYR A 28 -6.91 -12.14 0.95
N GLU A 29 -7.58 -13.17 1.41
CA GLU A 29 -8.16 -14.18 0.52
C GLU A 29 -9.08 -13.50 -0.49
N GLY A 30 -9.01 -13.94 -1.74
CA GLY A 30 -9.75 -13.27 -2.83
C GLY A 30 -8.89 -12.28 -3.60
N HIS A 31 -7.76 -11.86 -3.05
CA HIS A 31 -6.73 -11.05 -3.73
C HIS A 31 -7.19 -9.66 -4.18
N ALA A 32 -8.29 -9.15 -3.61
CA ALA A 32 -8.80 -7.83 -3.98
C ALA A 32 -8.38 -6.74 -2.98
N ALA A 33 -7.82 -7.12 -1.84
CA ALA A 33 -7.47 -6.20 -0.77
C ALA A 33 -6.30 -6.74 0.04
N GLY A 34 -5.65 -5.85 0.77
CA GLY A 34 -4.55 -6.23 1.64
C GLY A 34 -4.24 -5.15 2.66
N GLU A 35 -3.31 -5.45 3.55
CA GLU A 35 -2.77 -4.48 4.49
C GLU A 35 -1.55 -3.85 3.88
N VAL A 36 -1.46 -2.53 3.95
CA VAL A 36 -0.33 -1.78 3.40
C VAL A 36 0.27 -0.93 4.49
N GLU A 37 1.57 -1.07 4.66
CA GLU A 37 2.34 -0.22 5.57
C GLU A 37 2.84 0.97 4.76
N PHE A 38 2.33 2.17 5.08
CA PHE A 38 2.70 3.39 4.38
C PHE A 38 3.81 4.12 5.13
N PHE A 39 4.68 4.77 4.37
CA PHE A 39 5.85 5.44 4.88
C PHE A 39 5.87 6.91 4.47
N ASP A 40 6.45 7.76 5.31
CA ASP A 40 6.69 9.14 4.95
C ASP A 40 8.01 9.26 4.19
N GLU A 41 8.38 10.48 3.84
CA GLU A 41 9.60 10.72 3.05
C GLU A 41 10.89 10.41 3.82
N ASN A 42 10.81 10.21 5.12
CA ASN A 42 11.95 9.79 5.94
C ASN A 42 11.96 8.29 6.17
N ASP A 43 11.11 7.55 5.47
CA ASP A 43 10.92 6.10 5.63
C ASP A 43 10.39 5.68 7.00
N ASP A 44 9.76 6.61 7.72
CA ASP A 44 9.07 6.28 8.96
C ASP A 44 7.65 5.82 8.66
N THR A 45 7.19 4.81 9.36
CA THR A 45 5.84 4.29 9.18
C THR A 45 4.80 5.33 9.62
N ILE A 46 3.88 5.66 8.71
CA ILE A 46 2.75 6.52 9.03
C ILE A 46 1.65 5.68 9.66
N ASP A 47 1.27 4.60 9.01
CA ASP A 47 0.20 3.72 9.47
C ASP A 47 0.15 2.47 8.62
N VAL A 48 -0.52 1.43 9.12
CA VAL A 48 -0.84 0.23 8.38
C VAL A 48 -2.34 0.23 8.14
N VAL A 49 -2.75 0.24 6.88
CA VAL A 49 -4.15 0.47 6.50
C VAL A 49 -4.63 -0.61 5.56
N THR A 50 -5.87 -1.07 5.75
CA THR A 50 -6.50 -1.99 4.82
C THR A 50 -6.89 -1.22 3.56
N CYS A 51 -6.39 -1.68 2.41
CA CYS A 51 -6.63 -1.03 1.13
C CYS A 51 -7.21 -2.03 0.13
N LYS A 52 -8.12 -1.53 -0.72
CA LYS A 52 -8.50 -2.27 -1.91
C LYS A 52 -7.41 -2.06 -2.95
N PHE A 53 -7.08 -3.08 -3.73
CA PHE A 53 -6.02 -2.95 -4.72
C PHE A 53 -6.33 -1.92 -5.78
N GLU A 54 -7.61 -1.65 -6.04
CA GLU A 54 -8.01 -0.60 -6.96
C GLU A 54 -7.60 0.80 -6.49
N GLN A 55 -7.30 0.95 -5.20
CA GLN A 55 -6.84 2.21 -4.62
C GLN A 55 -5.32 2.38 -4.70
N LEU A 56 -4.63 1.38 -5.22
CA LEU A 56 -3.17 1.34 -5.21
C LEU A 56 -2.61 1.26 -6.62
N GLU A 57 -1.46 1.88 -6.81
CA GLU A 57 -0.68 1.77 -8.03
C GLU A 57 0.58 0.98 -7.72
N LEU A 58 0.86 -0.05 -8.51
CA LEU A 58 2.08 -0.83 -8.36
C LEU A 58 3.27 -0.01 -8.85
N ILE A 59 4.26 0.19 -7.99
CA ILE A 59 5.48 0.91 -8.36
C ILE A 59 6.57 -0.08 -8.76
N ASN A 60 6.74 -1.13 -7.96
CA ASN A 60 7.81 -2.09 -8.22
C ASN A 60 7.40 -3.45 -7.66
N GLU A 61 7.58 -4.48 -8.48
CA GLU A 61 7.29 -5.84 -8.04
C GLU A 61 8.46 -6.38 -7.22
N ARG A 62 8.11 -7.15 -6.20
CA ARG A 62 9.11 -7.87 -5.44
C ARG A 62 9.71 -8.97 -6.29
N ARG A 63 11.00 -9.09 -6.19
CA ARG A 63 11.76 -10.13 -6.92
C ARG A 63 12.19 -11.25 -6.01
#